data_16b4773b31a5913c18c6f1fc048792b5
#
_entry.id   16b4773b31a5913c18c6f1fc048792b5
#
_cell.length_a   1.000
_cell.length_b   1.000
_cell.length_c   1.000
_cell.angle_alpha   90.00
_cell.angle_beta   90.00
_cell.angle_gamma   90.00
#
_symmetry.space_group_name_H-M   'P 1'
#
loop_
_entity.id
_entity.type
_entity.pdbx_description
1 polymer ?
#
loop_
_entity_poly.entity_id
_entity_poly.type
_entity_poly.pdbx_seq_one_letter_code
_entity_poly.pdbx_strand_id
1 'polypeptide(L)'
;MEFGVFSLMGYRERGASTKQILEEAAEQTRIADQLGYDIAWFAEHHFSNYCVCPSPLMMIAHCAATTQRIRLGSAVVVIPLYEPVRLLAEIGMSDALSDGRLILGIGSG
;
A
#
# COMPACT_ATOMS: atom_id res chain seq x y z
N MET A 1 9.34 20.72 0.66
CA MET A 1 8.35 20.02 1.49
C MET A 1 7.75 18.86 0.68
N GLU A 2 7.64 17.70 1.29
CA GLU A 2 7.04 16.54 0.64
C GLU A 2 5.61 16.31 1.14
N PHE A 3 4.73 15.91 0.23
CA PHE A 3 3.35 15.60 0.55
C PHE A 3 3.04 14.15 0.22
N GLY A 4 2.35 13.48 1.13
CA GLY A 4 1.90 12.11 0.92
C GLY A 4 0.39 11.97 1.02
N VAL A 5 -0.13 10.89 0.45
CA VAL A 5 -1.50 10.44 0.67
C VAL A 5 -1.48 9.15 1.46
N PHE A 6 -2.43 8.96 2.35
CA PHE A 6 -2.54 7.75 3.16
C PHE A 6 -3.84 7.02 2.84
N SER A 7 -3.73 5.77 2.40
CA SER A 7 -4.87 4.93 2.07
C SER A 7 -5.13 3.93 3.19
N LEU A 8 -6.17 4.19 3.97
CA LEU A 8 -6.61 3.26 5.02
C LEU A 8 -7.39 2.09 4.43
N MET A 9 -8.12 2.32 3.34
CA MET A 9 -8.97 1.31 2.70
C MET A 9 -10.05 0.78 3.66
N GLY A 10 -10.74 1.71 4.33
CA GLY A 10 -11.77 1.39 5.30
C GLY A 10 -13.02 0.84 4.65
N TYR A 11 -13.49 -0.30 5.14
CA TYR A 11 -14.73 -0.90 4.67
C TYR A 11 -15.94 -0.34 5.42
N ARG A 12 -15.98 -0.58 6.70
CA ARG A 12 -17.07 -0.22 7.61
C ARG A 12 -18.42 -0.30 6.88
N GLU A 13 -19.36 0.48 7.13
CA GLU A 13 -20.70 0.36 6.55
C GLU A 13 -20.86 1.08 5.21
N ARG A 14 -19.81 1.11 4.39
CA ARG A 14 -19.85 1.83 3.12
C ARG A 14 -20.72 1.18 2.03
N GLY A 15 -21.03 -0.10 2.17
CA GLY A 15 -21.76 -0.85 1.15
C GLY A 15 -20.95 -1.17 -0.11
N ALA A 16 -19.69 -0.79 -0.16
CA ALA A 16 -18.80 -1.11 -1.27
C ALA A 16 -18.17 -2.50 -1.11
N SER A 17 -17.85 -3.16 -2.22
CA SER A 17 -17.12 -4.43 -2.17
C SER A 17 -15.65 -4.20 -1.83
N THR A 18 -14.97 -5.23 -1.34
CA THR A 18 -13.53 -5.20 -1.11
C THR A 18 -12.77 -4.78 -2.37
N LYS A 19 -13.15 -5.38 -3.52
CA LYS A 19 -12.55 -5.03 -4.81
C LYS A 19 -12.67 -3.55 -5.10
N GLN A 20 -13.84 -2.98 -4.90
CA GLN A 20 -14.13 -1.59 -5.17
C GLN A 20 -13.29 -0.66 -4.29
N ILE A 21 -13.13 -1.00 -3.00
CA ILE A 21 -12.31 -0.23 -2.07
C ILE A 21 -10.84 -0.24 -2.48
N LEU A 22 -10.32 -1.40 -2.87
CA LEU A 22 -8.94 -1.54 -3.31
C LEU A 22 -8.69 -0.81 -4.64
N GLU A 23 -9.65 -0.88 -5.57
CA GLU A 23 -9.56 -0.16 -6.84
C GLU A 23 -9.62 1.36 -6.63
N GLU A 24 -10.42 1.84 -5.71
CA GLU A 24 -10.47 3.27 -5.36
C GLU A 24 -9.12 3.74 -4.81
N ALA A 25 -8.50 2.97 -3.93
CA ALA A 25 -7.18 3.29 -3.39
C ALA A 25 -6.11 3.35 -4.50
N ALA A 26 -6.15 2.41 -5.44
CA ALA A 26 -5.25 2.39 -6.58
C ALA A 26 -5.47 3.60 -7.49
N GLU A 27 -6.72 3.98 -7.74
CA GLU A 27 -7.06 5.14 -8.57
C GLU A 27 -6.64 6.44 -7.89
N GLN A 28 -6.85 6.57 -6.59
CA GLN A 28 -6.39 7.73 -5.82
C GLN A 28 -4.87 7.86 -5.88
N THR A 29 -4.15 6.73 -5.82
CA THR A 29 -2.69 6.70 -5.94
C THR A 29 -2.24 7.16 -7.32
N ARG A 30 -2.92 6.70 -8.37
CA ARG A 30 -2.65 7.10 -9.75
C ARG A 30 -2.85 8.62 -9.93
N ILE A 31 -3.92 9.15 -9.39
CA ILE A 31 -4.22 10.59 -9.44
C ILE A 31 -3.16 11.37 -8.66
N ALA A 32 -2.79 10.89 -7.47
CA ALA A 32 -1.76 11.53 -6.66
C ALA A 32 -0.41 11.59 -7.40
N ASP A 33 -0.07 10.52 -8.12
CA ASP A 33 1.12 10.50 -8.96
C ASP A 33 1.09 11.59 -10.04
N GLN A 34 -0.04 11.72 -10.73
CA GLN A 34 -0.23 12.74 -11.77
C GLN A 34 -0.21 14.16 -11.19
N LEU A 35 -0.71 14.35 -9.98
CA LEU A 35 -0.77 15.66 -9.34
C LEU A 35 0.55 16.07 -8.67
N GLY A 36 1.55 15.20 -8.65
CA GLY A 36 2.86 15.53 -8.11
C GLY A 36 3.05 15.24 -6.62
N TYR A 37 2.18 14.46 -6.00
CA TYR A 37 2.42 13.97 -4.63
C TYR A 37 3.68 13.11 -4.58
N ASP A 38 4.36 13.12 -3.45
CA ASP A 38 5.66 12.45 -3.32
C ASP A 38 5.54 10.99 -2.91
N ILE A 39 4.58 10.66 -2.04
CA ILE A 39 4.46 9.33 -1.44
C ILE A 39 2.99 8.94 -1.32
N ALA A 40 2.68 7.68 -1.61
CA ALA A 40 1.41 7.04 -1.24
C ALA A 40 1.68 5.96 -0.19
N TRP A 41 0.96 6.01 0.92
CA TRP A 41 1.12 5.10 2.05
C TRP A 41 -0.07 4.15 2.15
N PHE A 42 0.20 2.87 2.43
CA PHE A 42 -0.83 1.84 2.55
C PHE A 42 -0.79 1.18 3.92
N ALA A 43 -1.96 1.07 4.56
CA ALA A 43 -2.12 0.43 5.86
C ALA A 43 -2.15 -1.10 5.74
N GLU A 44 -1.91 -1.77 6.87
CA GLU A 44 -2.11 -3.21 7.00
C GLU A 44 -3.02 -3.51 8.19
N HIS A 45 -4.13 -4.20 7.95
CA HIS A 45 -5.03 -4.69 8.99
C HIS A 45 -5.62 -6.03 8.55
N HIS A 46 -6.01 -6.84 9.53
CA HIS A 46 -6.47 -8.20 9.30
C HIS A 46 -7.82 -8.44 9.95
N PHE A 47 -8.73 -9.08 9.23
CA PHE A 47 -10.05 -9.50 9.71
C PHE A 47 -10.82 -8.39 10.42
N SER A 48 -10.86 -7.22 9.83
CA SER A 48 -11.47 -6.04 10.42
C SER A 48 -12.18 -5.20 9.36
N ASN A 49 -13.30 -4.61 9.72
CA ASN A 49 -13.99 -3.62 8.88
C ASN A 49 -13.26 -2.27 8.84
N TYR A 50 -12.24 -2.12 9.68
CA TYR A 50 -11.46 -0.89 9.73
C TYR A 50 -10.62 -0.69 8.48
N CYS A 51 -10.07 -1.78 7.94
CA CYS A 51 -9.26 -1.74 6.75
C CYS A 51 -9.31 -3.11 6.06
N VAL A 52 -9.50 -3.12 4.74
CA VAL A 52 -9.59 -4.37 3.98
C VAL A 52 -8.25 -4.80 3.37
N CYS A 53 -7.17 -4.14 3.70
CA CYS A 53 -5.85 -4.45 3.14
C CYS A 53 -5.02 -5.29 4.12
N PRO A 54 -4.84 -6.59 3.84
CA PRO A 54 -3.98 -7.43 4.67
C PRO A 54 -2.52 -7.39 4.23
N SER A 55 -2.20 -6.77 3.09
CA SER A 55 -0.84 -6.75 2.56
C SER A 55 -0.56 -5.43 1.84
N PRO A 56 0.10 -4.48 2.50
CA PRO A 56 0.53 -3.26 1.83
C PRO A 56 1.52 -3.53 0.70
N LEU A 57 2.33 -4.60 0.78
CA LEU A 57 3.26 -4.94 -0.29
C LEU A 57 2.53 -5.35 -1.58
N MET A 58 1.41 -6.06 -1.47
CA MET A 58 0.58 -6.36 -2.64
C MET A 58 -0.02 -5.10 -3.26
N MET A 59 -0.50 -4.17 -2.43
CA MET A 59 -1.02 -2.89 -2.92
C MET A 59 0.06 -2.07 -3.61
N ILE A 60 1.26 -2.06 -3.04
CA ILE A 60 2.41 -1.37 -3.64
C ILE A 60 2.72 -1.94 -5.02
N ALA A 61 2.81 -3.26 -5.14
CA ALA A 61 3.06 -3.91 -6.42
C ALA A 61 1.95 -3.61 -7.44
N HIS A 62 0.70 -3.64 -6.99
CA HIS A 62 -0.45 -3.33 -7.84
C HIS A 62 -0.42 -1.87 -8.33
N CYS A 63 -0.17 -0.94 -7.43
CA CYS A 63 -0.12 0.49 -7.78
C CYS A 63 1.13 0.87 -8.58
N ALA A 64 2.22 0.13 -8.43
CA ALA A 64 3.44 0.37 -9.19
C ALA A 64 3.19 0.26 -10.71
N ALA A 65 2.29 -0.63 -11.12
CA ALA A 65 2.00 -0.87 -12.53
C ALA A 65 1.28 0.31 -13.21
N THR A 66 0.62 1.17 -12.44
CA THR A 66 -0.19 2.28 -12.97
C THR A 66 0.33 3.65 -12.57
N THR A 67 1.53 3.71 -12.00
CA THR A 67 2.18 4.96 -11.58
C THR A 67 3.59 5.02 -12.16
N GLN A 68 4.16 6.24 -12.20
CA GLN A 68 5.46 6.47 -12.83
C GLN A 68 6.51 6.97 -11.85
N ARG A 69 6.15 7.86 -10.94
CA ARG A 69 7.08 8.65 -10.15
C ARG A 69 6.86 8.53 -8.64
N ILE A 70 5.62 8.48 -8.21
CA ILE A 70 5.26 8.50 -6.78
C ILE A 70 5.91 7.32 -6.04
N ARG A 71 6.49 7.58 -4.87
CA ARG A 71 7.02 6.52 -4.02
C ARG A 71 5.85 5.82 -3.32
N LEU A 72 6.02 4.54 -3.07
CA LEU A 72 4.96 3.68 -2.57
C LEU A 72 5.42 3.06 -1.25
N GLY A 73 4.73 3.40 -0.18
CA GLY A 73 5.18 3.05 1.17
C GLY A 73 4.19 2.20 1.95
N SER A 74 4.72 1.35 2.81
CA SER A 74 3.89 0.63 3.80
C SER A 74 3.84 1.41 5.11
N ALA A 75 2.64 1.53 5.66
CA ALA A 75 2.42 2.20 6.94
C ALA A 75 1.41 1.40 7.78
N VAL A 76 1.83 0.25 8.28
CA VAL A 76 3.16 -0.38 8.24
C VAL A 76 3.05 -1.84 7.80
N VAL A 77 4.17 -2.50 7.46
CA VAL A 77 4.23 -3.96 7.44
C VAL A 77 4.28 -4.44 8.90
N VAL A 78 3.31 -5.25 9.29
CA VAL A 78 3.21 -5.79 10.65
C VAL A 78 4.09 -7.04 10.77
N ILE A 79 5.35 -6.83 11.10
CA ILE A 79 6.40 -7.86 11.03
C ILE A 79 6.03 -9.17 11.74
N PRO A 80 5.45 -9.17 12.96
CA PRO A 80 5.17 -10.43 13.65
C PRO A 80 4.23 -11.37 12.92
N LEU A 81 3.52 -10.90 11.90
CA LEU A 81 2.59 -11.72 11.13
C LEU A 81 3.23 -12.42 9.93
N TYR A 82 4.51 -12.18 9.70
CA TYR A 82 5.22 -12.70 8.52
C TYR A 82 6.27 -13.72 8.90
N GLU A 83 6.46 -14.69 8.02
CA GLU A 83 7.64 -15.54 8.06
C GLU A 83 8.81 -14.72 7.47
N PRO A 84 9.95 -14.60 8.19
CA PRO A 84 11.01 -13.63 7.81
C PRO A 84 11.60 -13.84 6.42
N VAL A 85 11.86 -15.06 6.01
CA VAL A 85 12.45 -15.35 4.69
C VAL A 85 11.47 -14.94 3.59
N ARG A 86 10.19 -15.24 3.79
CA ARG A 86 9.15 -14.88 2.83
C ARG A 86 8.98 -13.37 2.74
N LEU A 87 8.98 -12.70 3.86
CA LEU A 87 8.86 -11.24 3.90
C LEU A 87 10.01 -10.55 3.15
N LEU A 88 11.23 -10.98 3.40
CA LEU A 88 12.41 -10.42 2.73
C LEU A 88 12.33 -10.60 1.21
N ALA A 89 11.88 -11.76 0.75
CA ALA A 89 11.71 -12.04 -0.67
C ALA A 89 10.64 -11.12 -1.29
N GLU A 90 9.52 -10.92 -0.60
CA GLU A 90 8.43 -10.07 -1.09
C GLU A 90 8.82 -8.60 -1.10
N ILE A 91 9.60 -8.15 -0.12
CA ILE A 91 10.15 -6.78 -0.11
C ILE A 91 11.03 -6.57 -1.34
N GLY A 92 11.94 -7.49 -1.61
CA GLY A 92 12.81 -7.41 -2.80
C GLY A 92 12.03 -7.38 -4.10
N MET A 93 10.98 -8.20 -4.21
CA MET A 93 10.12 -8.23 -5.39
C MET A 93 9.35 -6.92 -5.54
N SER A 94 8.79 -6.40 -4.46
CA SER A 94 8.05 -5.13 -4.49
C SER A 94 8.92 -3.96 -4.89
N ASP A 95 10.16 -3.93 -4.40
CA ASP A 95 11.14 -2.92 -4.78
C ASP A 95 11.47 -2.99 -6.28
N ALA A 96 11.71 -4.20 -6.79
CA ALA A 96 11.98 -4.41 -8.20
C ALA A 96 10.80 -3.99 -9.09
N LEU A 97 9.57 -4.40 -8.74
CA LEU A 97 8.37 -4.07 -9.52
C LEU A 97 8.05 -2.57 -9.51
N SER A 98 8.45 -1.87 -8.47
CA SER A 98 8.23 -0.42 -8.36
C SER A 98 9.40 0.42 -8.87
N ASP A 99 10.41 -0.19 -9.47
CA ASP A 99 11.62 0.49 -9.94
C ASP A 99 12.29 1.29 -8.83
N GLY A 100 12.42 0.69 -7.64
CA GLY A 100 13.08 1.31 -6.50
C GLY A 100 12.28 2.40 -5.80
N ARG A 101 10.97 2.49 -6.05
CA ARG A 101 10.09 3.48 -5.40
C ARG A 101 9.52 3.01 -4.08
N LEU A 102 9.88 1.82 -3.63
CA LEU A 102 9.40 1.28 -2.36
C LEU A 102 9.98 2.05 -1.18
N ILE A 103 9.11 2.40 -0.22
CA ILE A 103 9.51 2.85 1.12
C ILE A 103 8.94 1.84 2.12
N LEU A 104 9.80 1.22 2.89
CA LEU A 104 9.40 0.20 3.84
C LEU A 104 9.20 0.79 5.23
N GLY A 105 7.94 0.94 5.63
CA GLY A 105 7.58 1.21 7.02
C GLY A 105 7.24 -0.10 7.71
N ILE A 106 7.79 -0.30 8.89
CA ILE A 106 7.62 -1.54 9.66
C ILE A 106 7.11 -1.23 11.07
N GLY A 107 6.40 -2.18 11.63
CA GLY A 107 5.89 -2.05 12.99
C GLY A 107 5.50 -3.39 13.60
N SER A 108 5.15 -3.35 14.88
CA SER A 108 4.71 -4.55 15.61
C SER A 108 3.19 -4.76 15.56
N GLY A 109 2.48 -3.82 15.04
CA GLY A 109 1.03 -3.88 14.97
C GLY A 109 0.32 -3.25 16.13
#